data_e5482229a429e44b8b744fbcac41d4fc
#
_entry.id   e5482229a429e44b8b744fbcac41d4fc
#
_cell.length_a   1.000
_cell.length_b   1.000
_cell.length_c   1.000
_cell.angle_alpha   90.00
_cell.angle_beta   90.00
_cell.angle_gamma   90.00
#
_symmetry.space_group_name_H-M   'P 1'
#
loop_
_entity.id
_entity.type
_entity.pdbx_description
1 polymer ?
#
loop_
_entity_poly.entity_id
_entity_poly.type
_entity_poly.pdbx_seq_one_letter_code
_entity_poly.pdbx_strand_id
1 'polypeptide(L)'
;MLLVHGFASSFERNWREPGWADLLEEEGRPVIGVDLPGHGEADKPTDPAAYAALEESVIAALPQAGQVDAVGFSLGAQVLLRAAAAAPGRFRRIVLGGIGDGVFASADPEPVARAVETGQAAEEAGPAAAALAHFAMAPGNDRAALAACLRRPRAPLTEAEVAAVRVPVLIVLGERDFAGPADRLVAALPDARLVSLPRTDHFGTPKDFRFAAAALDFVRT
;
A
#
# COMPACT_ATOMS: atom_id res chain seq x y z
N MET A 1 -7.07 13.30 6.03
CA MET A 1 -6.48 12.40 4.99
C MET A 1 -5.99 11.13 5.66
N LEU A 2 -6.37 9.95 5.17
CA LEU A 2 -5.87 8.66 5.65
C LEU A 2 -4.61 8.26 4.88
N LEU A 3 -3.56 7.81 5.59
CA LEU A 3 -2.28 7.39 5.00
C LEU A 3 -1.95 5.95 5.42
N VAL A 4 -1.75 5.05 4.44
CA VAL A 4 -1.46 3.63 4.65
C VAL A 4 -0.13 3.25 4.01
N HIS A 5 0.83 2.82 4.81
CA HIS A 5 2.22 2.56 4.41
C HIS A 5 2.42 1.25 3.65
N GLY A 6 3.59 1.10 3.03
CA GLY A 6 4.02 -0.11 2.34
C GLY A 6 4.59 -1.19 3.28
N PHE A 7 4.85 -2.38 2.72
CA PHE A 7 5.45 -3.50 3.43
C PHE A 7 6.80 -3.12 4.07
N ALA A 8 7.08 -3.67 5.26
CA ALA A 8 8.29 -3.45 6.05
C ALA A 8 8.57 -1.97 6.39
N SER A 9 7.53 -1.13 6.36
CA SER A 9 7.58 0.29 6.70
C SER A 9 6.62 0.58 7.89
N SER A 10 6.31 1.86 8.12
CA SER A 10 5.36 2.34 9.12
C SER A 10 4.79 3.67 8.64
N PHE A 11 3.78 4.19 9.34
CA PHE A 11 3.31 5.56 9.11
C PHE A 11 4.45 6.57 9.21
N GLU A 12 5.28 6.44 10.24
CA GLU A 12 6.42 7.33 10.47
C GLU A 12 7.38 7.34 9.27
N ARG A 13 7.86 6.16 8.85
CA ARG A 13 8.86 6.02 7.79
C ARG A 13 8.35 6.34 6.40
N ASN A 14 7.09 6.00 6.13
CA ASN A 14 6.54 6.15 4.78
C ASN A 14 6.00 7.56 4.53
N TRP A 15 5.50 8.22 5.59
CA TRP A 15 4.70 9.43 5.41
C TRP A 15 5.17 10.64 6.22
N ARG A 16 5.67 10.44 7.47
CA ARG A 16 6.13 11.57 8.30
C ARG A 16 7.57 11.95 7.96
N GLU A 17 8.51 11.00 8.02
CA GLU A 17 9.92 11.27 7.68
C GLU A 17 10.14 11.89 6.29
N PRO A 18 9.42 11.49 5.22
CA PRO A 18 9.51 12.16 3.92
C PRO A 18 8.75 13.49 3.83
N GLY A 19 8.08 13.92 4.90
CA GLY A 19 7.38 15.21 4.97
C GLY A 19 5.95 15.22 4.41
N TRP A 20 5.36 14.06 4.07
CA TRP A 20 3.99 14.00 3.56
C TRP A 20 2.95 14.46 4.57
N ALA A 21 3.08 13.99 5.82
CA ALA A 21 2.15 14.34 6.89
C ALA A 21 2.18 15.83 7.17
N ASP A 22 3.38 16.41 7.27
CA ASP A 22 3.57 17.84 7.53
C ASP A 22 3.00 18.69 6.39
N LEU A 23 3.28 18.32 5.14
CA LEU A 23 2.73 19.01 3.96
C LEU A 23 1.19 19.01 3.95
N LEU A 24 0.56 17.91 4.31
CA LEU A 24 -0.90 17.81 4.39
C LEU A 24 -1.47 18.63 5.54
N GLU A 25 -0.84 18.60 6.70
CA GLU A 25 -1.23 19.36 7.89
C GLU A 25 -1.10 20.88 7.66
N GLU A 26 -0.03 21.34 6.96
CA GLU A 26 0.14 22.72 6.51
C GLU A 26 -0.97 23.18 5.56
N GLU A 27 -1.54 22.27 4.77
CA GLU A 27 -2.70 22.54 3.92
C GLU A 27 -4.04 22.45 4.65
N GLY A 28 -4.04 22.33 5.97
CA GLY A 28 -5.24 22.23 6.78
C GLY A 28 -5.96 20.90 6.64
N ARG A 29 -5.29 19.83 6.22
CA ARG A 29 -5.82 18.47 6.05
C ARG A 29 -5.38 17.59 7.23
N PRO A 30 -6.26 17.33 8.21
CA PRO A 30 -5.91 16.42 9.32
C PRO A 30 -5.46 15.05 8.80
N VAL A 31 -4.36 14.54 9.34
CA VAL A 31 -3.77 13.25 8.95
C VAL A 31 -4.21 12.15 9.92
N ILE A 32 -4.60 11.01 9.35
CA ILE A 32 -4.86 9.76 10.05
C ILE A 32 -3.80 8.77 9.55
N GLY A 33 -2.80 8.48 10.38
CA GLY A 33 -1.79 7.46 10.09
C GLY A 33 -2.26 6.09 10.54
N VAL A 34 -2.00 5.06 9.73
CA VAL A 34 -2.31 3.68 10.06
C VAL A 34 -1.02 2.86 9.99
N ASP A 35 -0.65 2.24 11.10
CA ASP A 35 0.30 1.14 11.09
C ASP A 35 -0.48 -0.17 10.92
N LEU A 36 -0.21 -0.87 9.83
CA LEU A 36 -0.82 -2.17 9.55
C LEU A 36 -0.30 -3.24 10.54
N PRO A 37 -1.10 -4.23 10.92
CA PRO A 37 -0.62 -5.37 11.70
C PRO A 37 0.73 -5.90 11.19
N GLY A 38 1.64 -6.20 12.11
CA GLY A 38 3.01 -6.64 11.81
C GLY A 38 4.01 -5.49 11.58
N HIS A 39 3.57 -4.24 11.56
CA HIS A 39 4.38 -3.08 11.19
C HIS A 39 4.29 -1.98 12.24
N GLY A 40 5.29 -1.07 12.24
CA GLY A 40 5.30 0.12 13.11
C GLY A 40 5.02 -0.20 14.57
N GLU A 41 4.06 0.49 15.16
CA GLU A 41 3.63 0.32 16.55
C GLU A 41 2.45 -0.70 16.69
N ALA A 42 1.93 -1.22 15.57
CA ALA A 42 0.86 -2.22 15.62
C ALA A 42 1.35 -3.57 16.16
N ASP A 43 0.42 -4.40 16.62
CA ASP A 43 0.68 -5.76 17.07
C ASP A 43 1.41 -6.58 15.99
N LYS A 44 2.34 -7.43 16.40
CA LYS A 44 3.23 -8.21 15.54
C LYS A 44 3.04 -9.73 15.73
N PRO A 45 1.82 -10.28 15.43
CA PRO A 45 1.59 -11.71 15.53
C PRO A 45 2.45 -12.48 14.52
N THR A 46 2.83 -13.71 14.88
CA THR A 46 3.59 -14.61 14.02
C THR A 46 2.72 -15.66 13.31
N ASP A 47 1.43 -15.68 13.59
CA ASP A 47 0.47 -16.53 12.89
C ASP A 47 -0.02 -15.82 11.61
N PRO A 48 0.18 -16.41 10.41
CA PRO A 48 -0.34 -15.86 9.16
C PRO A 48 -1.85 -15.59 9.15
N ALA A 49 -2.63 -16.37 9.89
CA ALA A 49 -4.09 -16.20 9.95
C ALA A 49 -4.50 -14.84 10.55
N ALA A 50 -3.69 -14.26 11.44
CA ALA A 50 -3.93 -12.94 12.03
C ALA A 50 -3.88 -11.79 11.00
N TYR A 51 -3.40 -12.04 9.80
CA TYR A 51 -3.26 -11.05 8.73
C TYR A 51 -4.28 -11.23 7.60
N ALA A 52 -5.28 -12.10 7.77
CA ALA A 52 -6.24 -12.45 6.72
C ALA A 52 -7.06 -11.26 6.23
N ALA A 53 -7.35 -10.29 7.10
CA ALA A 53 -8.23 -9.14 6.84
C ALA A 53 -7.55 -7.82 7.22
N LEU A 54 -6.41 -7.49 6.59
CA LEU A 54 -5.67 -6.24 6.86
C LEU A 54 -6.51 -4.98 6.60
N GLU A 55 -7.46 -5.04 5.68
CA GLU A 55 -8.39 -3.95 5.38
C GLU A 55 -9.25 -3.54 6.58
N GLU A 56 -9.52 -4.44 7.52
CA GLU A 56 -10.28 -4.13 8.73
C GLU A 56 -9.55 -3.09 9.61
N SER A 57 -8.22 -3.11 9.65
CA SER A 57 -7.43 -2.11 10.38
C SER A 57 -7.57 -0.72 9.77
N VAL A 58 -7.65 -0.64 8.44
CA VAL A 58 -7.90 0.61 7.72
C VAL A 58 -9.32 1.10 7.98
N ILE A 59 -10.32 0.22 7.90
CA ILE A 59 -11.72 0.57 8.15
C ILE A 59 -11.93 1.02 9.60
N ALA A 60 -11.29 0.37 10.56
CA ALA A 60 -11.36 0.72 11.98
C ALA A 60 -10.75 2.11 12.29
N ALA A 61 -9.77 2.56 11.50
CA ALA A 61 -9.15 3.87 11.64
C ALA A 61 -9.99 5.01 11.05
N LEU A 62 -11.04 4.69 10.27
CA LEU A 62 -11.90 5.73 9.68
C LEU A 62 -12.70 6.47 10.77
N PRO A 63 -12.94 7.79 10.61
CA PRO A 63 -13.83 8.54 11.48
C PRO A 63 -15.22 7.85 11.57
N GLN A 64 -15.94 8.02 12.66
CA GLN A 64 -17.26 7.41 12.83
C GLN A 64 -18.26 7.82 11.72
N ALA A 65 -18.13 9.02 11.18
CA ALA A 65 -18.98 9.54 10.12
C ALA A 65 -18.19 10.32 9.08
N GLY A 66 -18.78 10.48 7.89
CA GLY A 66 -18.19 11.21 6.78
C GLY A 66 -17.29 10.36 5.89
N GLN A 67 -16.70 11.01 4.91
CA GLN A 67 -15.78 10.44 3.94
C GLN A 67 -14.38 11.01 4.13
N VAL A 68 -13.37 10.22 3.81
CA VAL A 68 -11.96 10.65 3.84
C VAL A 68 -11.34 10.53 2.45
N ASP A 69 -10.37 11.38 2.17
CA ASP A 69 -9.38 11.09 1.13
C ASP A 69 -8.33 10.14 1.69
N ALA A 70 -7.82 9.26 0.86
CA ALA A 70 -6.85 8.27 1.32
C ALA A 70 -5.70 8.08 0.33
N VAL A 71 -4.49 7.87 0.85
CA VAL A 71 -3.31 7.51 0.08
C VAL A 71 -2.75 6.21 0.64
N GLY A 72 -2.53 5.25 -0.21
CA GLY A 72 -1.85 3.99 0.13
C GLY A 72 -0.63 3.77 -0.76
N PHE A 73 0.40 3.13 -0.23
CA PHE A 73 1.56 2.73 -1.00
C PHE A 73 1.78 1.21 -0.93
N SER A 74 2.01 0.56 -2.07
CA SER A 74 2.37 -0.86 -2.19
C SER A 74 1.39 -1.77 -1.43
N LEU A 75 1.80 -2.44 -0.36
CA LEU A 75 0.91 -3.20 0.52
C LEU A 75 -0.27 -2.33 1.00
N GLY A 76 0.00 -1.11 1.45
CA GLY A 76 -1.04 -0.17 1.88
C GLY A 76 -2.01 0.21 0.77
N ALA A 77 -1.55 0.30 -0.48
CA ALA A 77 -2.43 0.53 -1.64
C ALA A 77 -3.35 -0.68 -1.91
N GLN A 78 -2.83 -1.91 -1.81
CA GLN A 78 -3.64 -3.13 -1.94
C GLN A 78 -4.69 -3.23 -0.84
N VAL A 79 -4.29 -2.96 0.41
CA VAL A 79 -5.19 -2.98 1.58
C VAL A 79 -6.26 -1.89 1.46
N LEU A 80 -5.87 -0.68 1.04
CA LEU A 80 -6.79 0.43 0.84
C LEU A 80 -7.82 0.15 -0.26
N LEU A 81 -7.40 -0.48 -1.37
CA LEU A 81 -8.32 -0.88 -2.44
C LEU A 81 -9.38 -1.89 -1.94
N ARG A 82 -8.97 -2.86 -1.12
CA ARG A 82 -9.88 -3.82 -0.46
C ARG A 82 -10.81 -3.11 0.54
N ALA A 83 -10.27 -2.21 1.36
CA ALA A 83 -11.06 -1.44 2.31
C ALA A 83 -12.14 -0.60 1.60
N ALA A 84 -11.80 0.00 0.45
CA ALA A 84 -12.74 0.77 -0.35
C ALA A 84 -13.85 -0.09 -0.97
N ALA A 85 -13.53 -1.31 -1.40
CA ALA A 85 -14.53 -2.26 -1.90
C ALA A 85 -15.46 -2.76 -0.77
N ALA A 86 -14.90 -3.01 0.43
CA ALA A 86 -15.64 -3.51 1.59
C ALA A 86 -16.47 -2.43 2.30
N ALA A 87 -16.04 -1.16 2.25
CA ALA A 87 -16.70 -0.03 2.91
C ALA A 87 -17.07 1.08 1.90
N PRO A 88 -17.97 0.81 0.94
CA PRO A 88 -18.38 1.80 -0.06
C PRO A 88 -18.98 3.02 0.61
N GLY A 89 -18.65 4.20 0.11
CA GLY A 89 -19.13 5.46 0.64
C GLY A 89 -18.33 6.05 1.82
N ARG A 90 -17.28 5.36 2.29
CA ARG A 90 -16.40 5.88 3.35
C ARG A 90 -15.21 6.67 2.83
N PHE A 91 -14.94 6.56 1.54
CA PHE A 91 -13.87 7.28 0.86
C PHE A 91 -14.45 8.30 -0.12
N ARG A 92 -13.79 9.46 -0.26
CA ARG A 92 -14.12 10.49 -1.25
C ARG A 92 -13.25 10.35 -2.49
N ARG A 93 -11.94 10.22 -2.32
CA ARG A 93 -10.93 9.99 -3.35
C ARG A 93 -9.83 9.09 -2.81
N ILE A 94 -9.25 8.29 -3.68
CA ILE A 94 -8.20 7.32 -3.31
C ILE A 94 -7.00 7.48 -4.22
N VAL A 95 -5.81 7.53 -3.63
CA VAL A 95 -4.54 7.50 -4.34
C VAL A 95 -3.81 6.19 -4.02
N LEU A 96 -3.44 5.45 -5.03
CA LEU A 96 -2.79 4.14 -4.95
C LEU A 96 -1.40 4.23 -5.59
N GLY A 97 -0.36 4.27 -4.78
CA GLY A 97 1.03 4.29 -5.24
C GLY A 97 1.65 2.89 -5.28
N GLY A 98 2.44 2.57 -6.30
CA GLY A 98 3.21 1.33 -6.37
C GLY A 98 2.35 0.05 -6.42
N ILE A 99 1.26 0.07 -7.17
CA ILE A 99 0.32 -1.04 -7.35
C ILE A 99 -0.03 -1.19 -8.83
N GLY A 100 -0.24 -2.40 -9.28
CA GLY A 100 -0.60 -2.70 -10.67
C GLY A 100 -1.39 -3.99 -10.81
N ASP A 101 -1.34 -4.60 -11.99
CA ASP A 101 -2.15 -5.76 -12.38
C ASP A 101 -1.89 -7.02 -11.55
N GLY A 102 -0.78 -7.05 -10.80
CA GLY A 102 -0.47 -8.11 -9.84
C GLY A 102 -1.53 -8.32 -8.75
N VAL A 103 -2.44 -7.38 -8.53
CA VAL A 103 -3.58 -7.54 -7.59
C VAL A 103 -4.54 -8.65 -8.01
N PHE A 104 -4.59 -8.96 -9.31
CA PHE A 104 -5.43 -10.02 -9.89
C PHE A 104 -4.73 -11.38 -9.97
N ALA A 105 -3.48 -11.46 -9.55
CA ALA A 105 -2.68 -12.68 -9.62
C ALA A 105 -2.51 -13.33 -8.25
N SER A 106 -2.49 -14.68 -8.25
CA SER A 106 -1.99 -15.45 -7.13
C SER A 106 -0.49 -15.71 -7.34
N ALA A 107 0.29 -15.46 -6.31
CA ALA A 107 1.71 -15.80 -6.31
C ALA A 107 2.04 -16.58 -5.03
N ASP A 108 2.96 -17.53 -5.14
CA ASP A 108 3.50 -18.19 -3.96
C ASP A 108 4.29 -17.17 -3.12
N PRO A 109 3.88 -16.89 -1.87
CA PRO A 109 4.57 -15.93 -1.04
C PRO A 109 5.87 -16.48 -0.43
N GLU A 110 6.07 -17.81 -0.46
CA GLU A 110 7.11 -18.47 0.34
C GLU A 110 8.54 -18.03 -0.02
N PRO A 111 8.95 -17.85 -1.28
CA PRO A 111 10.30 -17.38 -1.60
C PRO A 111 10.61 -16.00 -0.97
N VAL A 112 9.64 -15.08 -1.02
CA VAL A 112 9.80 -13.73 -0.44
C VAL A 112 9.70 -13.78 1.09
N ALA A 113 8.75 -14.54 1.63
CA ALA A 113 8.57 -14.68 3.08
C ALA A 113 9.82 -15.26 3.74
N ARG A 114 10.42 -16.29 3.16
CA ARG A 114 11.67 -16.89 3.63
C ARG A 114 12.84 -15.91 3.55
N ALA A 115 12.95 -15.16 2.46
CA ALA A 115 13.98 -14.13 2.31
C ALA A 115 13.86 -13.06 3.40
N VAL A 116 12.66 -12.61 3.72
CA VAL A 116 12.39 -11.66 4.81
C VAL A 116 12.72 -12.26 6.17
N GLU A 117 12.29 -13.49 6.44
CA GLU A 117 12.50 -14.17 7.72
C GLU A 117 13.97 -14.42 8.01
N THR A 118 14.74 -14.84 7.02
CA THR A 118 16.18 -15.13 7.16
C THR A 118 17.05 -13.88 6.99
N GLY A 119 16.57 -12.84 6.33
CA GLY A 119 17.35 -11.68 5.89
C GLY A 119 18.18 -11.95 4.65
N GLN A 120 18.00 -13.09 3.99
CA GLN A 120 18.76 -13.52 2.80
C GLN A 120 17.79 -14.03 1.73
N ALA A 121 17.83 -13.42 0.56
CA ALA A 121 17.09 -13.92 -0.60
C ALA A 121 17.89 -15.00 -1.31
N ALA A 122 17.25 -16.13 -1.62
CA ALA A 122 17.80 -17.08 -2.56
C ALA A 122 17.88 -16.43 -3.97
N GLU A 123 18.83 -16.86 -4.78
CA GLU A 123 19.08 -16.25 -6.10
C GLU A 123 17.83 -16.34 -7.00
N GLU A 124 17.08 -17.44 -6.90
CA GLU A 124 15.84 -17.68 -7.65
C GLU A 124 14.67 -16.79 -7.22
N ALA A 125 14.72 -16.20 -6.01
CA ALA A 125 13.66 -15.33 -5.51
C ALA A 125 13.63 -13.94 -6.19
N GLY A 126 14.69 -13.60 -6.91
CA GLY A 126 14.80 -12.40 -7.72
C GLY A 126 15.05 -11.10 -6.93
N PRO A 127 15.30 -10.00 -7.66
CA PRO A 127 15.74 -8.74 -7.06
C PRO A 127 14.70 -8.07 -6.14
N ALA A 128 13.41 -8.24 -6.42
CA ALA A 128 12.35 -7.70 -5.58
C ALA A 128 12.34 -8.36 -4.20
N ALA A 129 12.52 -9.69 -4.12
CA ALA A 129 12.61 -10.41 -2.86
C ALA A 129 13.85 -9.97 -2.04
N ALA A 130 14.99 -9.79 -2.70
CA ALA A 130 16.21 -9.31 -2.06
C ALA A 130 16.02 -7.90 -1.48
N ALA A 131 15.38 -7.02 -2.22
CA ALA A 131 15.07 -5.67 -1.74
C ALA A 131 14.11 -5.69 -0.55
N LEU A 132 13.02 -6.48 -0.60
CA LEU A 132 12.08 -6.61 0.51
C LEU A 132 12.74 -7.22 1.76
N ALA A 133 13.61 -8.22 1.61
CA ALA A 133 14.40 -8.76 2.70
C ALA A 133 15.32 -7.70 3.33
N HIS A 134 15.96 -6.87 2.51
CA HIS A 134 16.79 -5.76 2.98
C HIS A 134 15.96 -4.73 3.78
N PHE A 135 14.80 -4.33 3.27
CA PHE A 135 13.89 -3.40 3.99
C PHE A 135 13.40 -3.99 5.32
N ALA A 136 13.13 -5.29 5.36
CA ALA A 136 12.71 -5.98 6.57
C ALA A 136 13.78 -5.99 7.69
N MET A 137 15.05 -5.77 7.36
CA MET A 137 16.14 -5.65 8.33
C MET A 137 16.21 -4.29 9.04
N ALA A 138 15.39 -3.32 8.64
CA ALA A 138 15.39 -2.00 9.26
C ALA A 138 15.05 -2.11 10.77
N PRO A 139 15.69 -1.29 11.63
CA PRO A 139 15.43 -1.29 13.07
C PRO A 139 13.95 -1.16 13.40
N GLY A 140 13.46 -1.86 14.41
CA GLY A 140 12.04 -1.85 14.82
C GLY A 140 11.13 -2.80 14.04
N ASN A 141 11.59 -3.40 12.95
CA ASN A 141 10.85 -4.44 12.25
C ASN A 141 11.03 -5.81 12.93
N ASP A 142 9.93 -6.56 13.04
CA ASP A 142 9.92 -7.97 13.40
C ASP A 142 9.82 -8.83 12.14
N ARG A 143 10.90 -9.49 11.75
CA ARG A 143 10.96 -10.28 10.52
C ARG A 143 10.05 -11.50 10.53
N ALA A 144 9.80 -12.10 11.71
CA ALA A 144 8.87 -13.23 11.80
C ALA A 144 7.43 -12.75 11.56
N ALA A 145 7.04 -11.63 12.14
CA ALA A 145 5.75 -11.00 11.89
C ALA A 145 5.57 -10.56 10.44
N LEU A 146 6.62 -9.96 9.83
CA LEU A 146 6.60 -9.58 8.42
C LEU A 146 6.48 -10.80 7.49
N ALA A 147 7.19 -11.89 7.78
CA ALA A 147 7.08 -13.13 7.02
C ALA A 147 5.68 -13.75 7.17
N ALA A 148 5.09 -13.74 8.37
CA ALA A 148 3.72 -14.16 8.60
C ALA A 148 2.72 -13.30 7.80
N CYS A 149 2.91 -11.99 7.76
CA CYS A 149 2.11 -11.07 6.93
C CYS A 149 2.18 -11.42 5.43
N LEU A 150 3.33 -11.83 4.90
CA LEU A 150 3.46 -12.29 3.52
C LEU A 150 2.73 -13.60 3.27
N ARG A 151 2.81 -14.55 4.21
CA ARG A 151 2.16 -15.88 4.16
C ARG A 151 0.66 -15.84 4.41
N ARG A 152 0.10 -14.66 4.71
CA ARG A 152 -1.34 -14.53 5.03
C ARG A 152 -2.23 -15.15 3.97
N PRO A 153 -3.34 -15.82 4.36
CA PRO A 153 -4.34 -16.25 3.41
C PRO A 153 -4.97 -15.04 2.73
N ARG A 154 -4.81 -14.94 1.42
CA ARG A 154 -5.44 -13.89 0.61
C ARG A 154 -5.81 -14.43 -0.75
N ALA A 155 -7.01 -14.15 -1.20
CA ALA A 155 -7.40 -14.34 -2.60
C ALA A 155 -6.95 -13.14 -3.45
N PRO A 156 -6.61 -13.34 -4.72
CA PRO A 156 -6.52 -12.24 -5.69
C PRO A 156 -7.81 -11.42 -5.71
N LEU A 157 -7.71 -10.14 -6.04
CA LEU A 157 -8.91 -9.33 -6.30
C LEU A 157 -9.55 -9.77 -7.62
N THR A 158 -10.87 -9.76 -7.65
CA THR A 158 -11.63 -9.92 -8.88
C THR A 158 -11.92 -8.55 -9.50
N GLU A 159 -12.16 -8.51 -10.82
CA GLU A 159 -12.58 -7.28 -11.49
C GLU A 159 -13.89 -6.74 -10.93
N ALA A 160 -14.78 -7.62 -10.47
CA ALA A 160 -16.04 -7.23 -9.85
C ALA A 160 -15.83 -6.50 -8.51
N GLU A 161 -14.88 -6.96 -7.68
CA GLU A 161 -14.52 -6.27 -6.43
C GLU A 161 -13.89 -4.90 -6.72
N VAL A 162 -12.99 -4.83 -7.70
CA VAL A 162 -12.37 -3.55 -8.11
C VAL A 162 -13.42 -2.60 -8.70
N ALA A 163 -14.33 -3.09 -9.53
CA ALA A 163 -15.44 -2.31 -10.10
C ALA A 163 -16.46 -1.82 -9.04
N ALA A 164 -16.48 -2.41 -7.85
CA ALA A 164 -17.28 -1.92 -6.74
C ALA A 164 -16.75 -0.61 -6.12
N VAL A 165 -15.48 -0.26 -6.37
CA VAL A 165 -14.87 1.00 -5.94
C VAL A 165 -15.33 2.12 -6.87
N ARG A 166 -16.36 2.86 -6.44
CA ARG A 166 -17.07 3.87 -7.25
C ARG A 166 -16.52 5.29 -7.10
N VAL A 167 -15.55 5.48 -6.24
CA VAL A 167 -14.92 6.80 -6.02
C VAL A 167 -13.79 7.02 -7.03
N PRO A 168 -13.45 8.28 -7.32
CA PRO A 168 -12.29 8.58 -8.15
C PRO A 168 -11.00 8.00 -7.57
N VAL A 169 -10.21 7.33 -8.41
CA VAL A 169 -8.94 6.69 -8.04
C VAL A 169 -7.80 7.25 -8.90
N LEU A 170 -6.72 7.66 -8.25
CA LEU A 170 -5.46 7.96 -8.90
C LEU A 170 -4.47 6.81 -8.64
N ILE A 171 -3.97 6.19 -9.70
CA ILE A 171 -2.86 5.25 -9.62
C ILE A 171 -1.58 6.00 -9.98
N VAL A 172 -0.55 5.88 -9.12
CA VAL A 172 0.77 6.47 -9.37
C VAL A 172 1.80 5.35 -9.38
N LEU A 173 2.49 5.19 -10.50
CA LEU A 173 3.40 4.06 -10.72
C LEU A 173 4.73 4.56 -11.32
N GLY A 174 5.85 4.11 -10.78
CA GLY A 174 7.15 4.37 -11.38
C GLY A 174 7.34 3.61 -12.69
N GLU A 175 7.99 4.21 -13.69
CA GLU A 175 8.29 3.54 -14.97
C GLU A 175 9.13 2.26 -14.80
N ARG A 176 9.90 2.17 -13.69
CA ARG A 176 10.75 1.02 -13.37
C ARG A 176 10.20 0.22 -12.18
N ASP A 177 8.95 0.44 -11.83
CA ASP A 177 8.31 -0.26 -10.72
C ASP A 177 7.96 -1.69 -11.12
N PHE A 178 8.39 -2.66 -10.33
CA PHE A 178 8.10 -4.07 -10.55
C PHE A 178 6.61 -4.42 -10.35
N ALA A 179 5.84 -3.55 -9.72
CA ALA A 179 4.40 -3.74 -9.55
C ALA A 179 3.59 -3.52 -10.84
N GLY A 180 4.20 -2.88 -11.84
CA GLY A 180 3.56 -2.67 -13.15
C GLY A 180 3.50 -3.93 -14.03
N PRO A 181 2.70 -3.88 -15.10
CA PRO A 181 1.86 -2.76 -15.53
C PRO A 181 0.60 -2.58 -14.68
N ALA A 182 -0.20 -1.52 -14.97
CA ALA A 182 -1.45 -1.23 -14.28
C ALA A 182 -2.65 -1.06 -15.22
N ASP A 183 -2.52 -1.46 -16.48
CA ASP A 183 -3.54 -1.24 -17.51
C ASP A 183 -4.86 -1.95 -17.19
N ARG A 184 -4.78 -3.21 -16.74
CA ARG A 184 -5.95 -4.00 -16.35
C ARG A 184 -6.61 -3.40 -15.11
N LEU A 185 -5.84 -2.96 -14.13
CA LEU A 185 -6.36 -2.34 -12.92
C LEU A 185 -7.08 -1.02 -13.24
N VAL A 186 -6.49 -0.18 -14.10
CA VAL A 186 -7.12 1.06 -14.58
C VAL A 186 -8.43 0.76 -15.31
N ALA A 187 -8.44 -0.25 -16.18
CA ALA A 187 -9.63 -0.62 -16.95
C ALA A 187 -10.76 -1.19 -16.07
N ALA A 188 -10.43 -1.86 -14.96
CA ALA A 188 -11.40 -2.44 -14.04
C ALA A 188 -12.05 -1.40 -13.11
N LEU A 189 -11.40 -0.27 -12.85
CA LEU A 189 -11.91 0.81 -12.01
C LEU A 189 -12.84 1.74 -12.81
N PRO A 190 -14.04 2.08 -12.30
CA PRO A 190 -15.00 2.94 -13.01
C PRO A 190 -14.54 4.37 -13.28
N ASP A 191 -13.73 4.94 -12.39
CA ASP A 191 -13.17 6.30 -12.52
C ASP A 191 -11.70 6.26 -12.03
N ALA A 192 -10.79 5.93 -12.94
CA ALA A 192 -9.37 5.85 -12.64
C ALA A 192 -8.51 6.69 -13.57
N ARG A 193 -7.41 7.21 -13.01
CA ARG A 193 -6.33 7.87 -13.76
C ARG A 193 -5.00 7.24 -13.40
N LEU A 194 -4.11 7.13 -14.36
CA LEU A 194 -2.74 6.66 -14.17
C LEU A 194 -1.76 7.82 -14.38
N VAL A 195 -0.86 7.99 -13.43
CA VAL A 195 0.31 8.85 -13.54
C VAL A 195 1.57 7.99 -13.46
N SER A 196 2.39 8.05 -14.50
CA SER A 196 3.69 7.38 -14.53
C SER A 196 4.79 8.33 -14.08
N LEU A 197 5.65 7.89 -13.17
CA LEU A 197 6.79 8.65 -12.67
C LEU A 197 8.06 8.27 -13.45
N PRO A 198 8.60 9.17 -14.28
CA PRO A 198 9.77 8.88 -15.11
C PRO A 198 10.98 8.43 -14.28
N ARG A 199 11.60 7.32 -14.71
CA ARG A 199 12.83 6.76 -14.13
C ARG A 199 12.75 6.35 -12.66
N THR A 200 11.57 6.36 -12.05
CA THR A 200 11.33 6.02 -10.65
C THR A 200 11.05 4.52 -10.54
N ASP A 201 11.65 3.87 -9.55
CA ASP A 201 11.37 2.50 -9.17
C ASP A 201 10.37 2.43 -8.00
N HIS A 202 10.04 1.19 -7.57
CA HIS A 202 9.11 0.96 -6.48
C HIS A 202 9.49 1.70 -5.19
N PHE A 203 10.74 1.58 -4.78
CA PHE A 203 11.24 2.09 -3.49
C PHE A 203 11.50 3.60 -3.51
N GLY A 204 11.69 4.18 -4.69
CA GLY A 204 11.81 5.61 -4.91
C GLY A 204 10.45 6.34 -4.91
N THR A 205 9.37 5.64 -5.26
CA THR A 205 8.04 6.24 -5.41
C THR A 205 7.58 7.05 -4.20
N PRO A 206 7.64 6.59 -2.94
CA PRO A 206 7.17 7.38 -1.79
C PRO A 206 7.98 8.65 -1.52
N LYS A 207 9.21 8.70 -2.00
CA LYS A 207 10.15 9.82 -1.82
C LYS A 207 10.16 10.78 -3.00
N ASP A 208 9.45 10.44 -4.08
CA ASP A 208 9.38 11.28 -5.28
C ASP A 208 8.36 12.40 -5.06
N PHE A 209 8.82 13.66 -5.08
CA PHE A 209 7.96 14.82 -4.89
C PHE A 209 6.81 14.88 -5.91
N ARG A 210 6.99 14.28 -7.10
CA ARG A 210 5.94 14.21 -8.14
C ARG A 210 4.79 13.32 -7.71
N PHE A 211 5.05 12.30 -6.89
CA PHE A 211 3.98 11.49 -6.29
C PHE A 211 3.15 12.36 -5.33
N ALA A 212 3.80 13.12 -4.43
CA ALA A 212 3.12 14.02 -3.51
C ALA A 212 2.30 15.08 -4.26
N ALA A 213 2.90 15.72 -5.27
CA ALA A 213 2.24 16.71 -6.10
C ALA A 213 1.00 16.14 -6.80
N ALA A 214 1.12 14.97 -7.45
CA ALA A 214 0.00 14.32 -8.14
C ALA A 214 -1.13 13.95 -7.17
N ALA A 215 -0.80 13.43 -5.98
CA ALA A 215 -1.78 13.09 -4.97
C ALA A 215 -2.52 14.33 -4.44
N LEU A 216 -1.79 15.40 -4.11
CA LEU A 216 -2.37 16.65 -3.64
C LEU A 216 -3.29 17.29 -4.68
N ASP A 217 -2.84 17.40 -5.92
CA ASP A 217 -3.65 17.95 -7.01
C ASP A 217 -4.95 17.15 -7.20
N PHE A 218 -4.85 15.83 -7.12
CA PHE A 218 -6.01 14.95 -7.26
C PHE A 218 -7.03 15.10 -6.13
N VAL A 219 -6.59 15.27 -4.89
CA VAL A 219 -7.52 15.38 -3.73
C VAL A 219 -8.05 16.80 -3.51
N ARG A 220 -7.48 17.82 -4.16
CA ARG A 220 -7.97 19.19 -4.14
C ARG A 220 -9.20 19.40 -5.03
N THR A 221 -9.31 18.63 -6.10
CA THR A 221 -10.43 18.71 -7.06
C THR A 221 -11.65 17.97 -6.57
#